data_08191496cf35b0c65e6f6bc38c799622
#
_entry.id   08191496cf35b0c65e6f6bc38c799622
#
_cell.length_a   1.000
_cell.length_b   1.000
_cell.length_c   1.000
_cell.angle_alpha   90.00
_cell.angle_beta   90.00
_cell.angle_gamma   90.00
#
_symmetry.space_group_name_H-M   'P 1'
#
loop_
_entity.id
_entity.type
_entity.pdbx_description
1 polymer ?
#
loop_
_entity_poly.entity_id
_entity_poly.type
_entity_poly.pdbx_seq_one_letter_code
_entity_poly.pdbx_strand_id
1 'polypeptide(L)'
;MFVSNNTIGAAKKYFYNYLGTNFSATECKVMFDTLLQKRLNWSKADLILQSNNRLSESDLLYVRNVAHRLMLNEPFQYIIGETIFFDLRISCDNRALIPRPETEELVAWILEDGEDEIKSLLDIGTGSGCIALACKSKLDECHVTAIDCSLDALALAKVNSEKLSLPISLIVFDIFSDDLELLEHQRGWDRIVSNPPYILEQESSSMAKNVLDFEPRLALFVPNDNPLRFYNRIMDVAIHLLNENAYLFFEINEGFAAAISSLFEEKGFINIELRKDLQGKVRMIKAKKPIFNA
;
A
#
# COMPACT_ATOMS: atom_id res chain seq x y z
N MET A 1 17.26 28.60 12.36
CA MET A 1 16.22 29.60 12.69
C MET A 1 15.48 29.12 13.92
N PHE A 2 15.30 29.95 14.94
CA PHE A 2 14.58 29.59 16.17
C PHE A 2 13.13 30.06 16.05
N VAL A 3 12.21 29.32 16.67
CA VAL A 3 10.82 29.74 16.84
C VAL A 3 10.81 30.96 17.77
N SER A 4 10.17 32.05 17.38
CA SER A 4 10.18 33.32 18.12
C SER A 4 9.50 33.23 19.52
N ASN A 5 8.57 32.28 19.66
CA ASN A 5 7.91 31.91 20.89
C ASN A 5 7.31 30.50 20.75
N ASN A 6 6.73 29.94 21.81
CA ASN A 6 6.22 28.59 21.84
C ASN A 6 4.72 28.46 21.47
N THR A 7 4.11 29.44 20.81
CA THR A 7 2.73 29.31 20.35
C THR A 7 2.63 28.40 19.15
N ILE A 8 1.49 27.73 19.00
CA ILE A 8 1.21 26.88 17.81
C ILE A 8 1.34 27.69 16.52
N GLY A 9 0.87 28.95 16.51
CA GLY A 9 1.01 29.83 15.36
C GLY A 9 2.47 30.11 14.98
N ALA A 10 3.35 30.31 15.98
CA ALA A 10 4.79 30.50 15.71
C ALA A 10 5.45 29.21 15.21
N ALA A 11 5.11 28.05 15.79
CA ALA A 11 5.57 26.74 15.33
C ALA A 11 5.11 26.46 13.89
N LYS A 12 3.85 26.75 13.58
CA LYS A 12 3.29 26.64 12.22
C LYS A 12 4.04 27.51 11.23
N LYS A 13 4.25 28.80 11.55
CA LYS A 13 5.00 29.73 10.71
C LYS A 13 6.43 29.26 10.47
N TYR A 14 7.09 28.74 11.51
CA TYR A 14 8.42 28.15 11.38
C TYR A 14 8.39 26.96 10.41
N PHE A 15 7.47 26.01 10.60
CA PHE A 15 7.33 24.79 9.77
C PHE A 15 7.12 25.14 8.29
N TYR A 16 6.21 26.08 8.01
CA TYR A 16 5.95 26.54 6.64
C TYR A 16 7.14 27.24 6.00
N ASN A 17 7.79 28.15 6.74
CA ASN A 17 8.96 28.86 6.21
C ASN A 17 10.15 27.92 5.96
N TYR A 18 10.28 26.88 6.80
CA TYR A 18 11.38 25.91 6.66
C TYR A 18 11.17 24.95 5.50
N LEU A 19 9.94 24.55 5.25
CA LEU A 19 9.58 23.59 4.19
C LEU A 19 9.17 24.23 2.86
N GLY A 20 8.85 25.52 2.85
CA GLY A 20 8.21 26.19 1.73
C GLY A 20 8.99 26.24 0.40
N THR A 21 10.25 25.79 0.39
CA THR A 21 11.04 25.59 -0.84
C THR A 21 10.75 24.25 -1.52
N ASN A 22 10.29 23.24 -0.76
CA ASN A 22 10.14 21.87 -1.24
C ASN A 22 8.67 21.41 -1.24
N PHE A 23 7.81 22.07 -0.47
CA PHE A 23 6.41 21.68 -0.29
C PHE A 23 5.48 22.88 -0.48
N SER A 24 4.32 22.64 -1.06
CA SER A 24 3.27 23.66 -1.18
C SER A 24 2.68 24.02 0.19
N ALA A 25 2.03 25.18 0.27
CA ALA A 25 1.35 25.60 1.49
C ALA A 25 0.25 24.62 1.94
N THR A 26 -0.41 23.97 0.98
CA THR A 26 -1.44 22.95 1.27
C THR A 26 -0.83 21.69 1.88
N GLU A 27 0.28 21.19 1.33
CA GLU A 27 1.01 20.04 1.89
C GLU A 27 1.55 20.35 3.30
N CYS A 28 2.19 21.53 3.46
CA CYS A 28 2.66 21.98 4.78
C CYS A 28 1.52 22.02 5.80
N LYS A 29 0.32 22.47 5.38
CA LYS A 29 -0.86 22.50 6.26
C LYS A 29 -1.28 21.11 6.69
N VAL A 30 -1.45 20.19 5.74
CA VAL A 30 -1.86 18.81 6.03
C VAL A 30 -0.84 18.13 6.95
N MET A 31 0.45 18.23 6.62
CA MET A 31 1.51 17.64 7.43
C MET A 31 1.56 18.22 8.84
N PHE A 32 1.48 19.54 9.00
CA PHE A 32 1.51 20.18 10.32
C PHE A 32 0.29 19.80 11.16
N ASP A 33 -0.90 19.82 10.57
CA ASP A 33 -2.14 19.48 11.26
C ASP A 33 -2.13 18.00 11.71
N THR A 34 -1.72 17.08 10.83
CA THR A 34 -1.58 15.64 11.15
C THR A 34 -0.54 15.40 12.24
N LEU A 35 0.61 16.08 12.16
CA LEU A 35 1.67 16.02 13.15
C LEU A 35 1.17 16.35 14.55
N LEU A 36 0.44 17.48 14.68
CA LEU A 36 -0.09 17.93 15.98
C LEU A 36 -1.21 17.02 16.47
N GLN A 37 -2.11 16.59 15.59
CA GLN A 37 -3.16 15.63 15.94
C GLN A 37 -2.56 14.39 16.60
N LYS A 38 -1.57 13.81 15.94
CA LYS A 38 -0.91 12.60 16.45
C LYS A 38 -0.13 12.86 17.73
N ARG A 39 0.68 13.91 17.75
CA ARG A 39 1.57 14.21 18.89
C ARG A 39 0.82 14.54 20.16
N LEU A 40 -0.29 15.27 20.03
CA LEU A 40 -1.08 15.79 21.17
C LEU A 40 -2.37 14.98 21.39
N ASN A 41 -2.62 13.96 20.57
CA ASN A 41 -3.87 13.19 20.54
C ASN A 41 -5.11 14.10 20.36
N TRP A 42 -5.00 15.07 19.44
CA TRP A 42 -6.04 16.07 19.19
C TRP A 42 -6.93 15.68 18.00
N SER A 43 -8.19 16.06 18.10
CA SER A 43 -9.12 16.06 16.96
C SER A 43 -8.88 17.26 16.03
N LYS A 44 -9.51 17.26 14.86
CA LYS A 44 -9.53 18.44 13.97
C LYS A 44 -10.14 19.67 14.66
N ALA A 45 -11.14 19.47 15.52
CA ALA A 45 -11.79 20.55 16.28
C ALA A 45 -10.81 21.14 17.30
N ASP A 46 -10.02 20.32 18.01
CA ASP A 46 -9.03 20.78 18.96
C ASP A 46 -7.97 21.66 18.32
N LEU A 47 -7.51 21.34 17.10
CA LEU A 47 -6.57 22.17 16.36
C LEU A 47 -7.07 23.61 16.15
N ILE A 48 -8.37 23.77 15.92
CA ILE A 48 -9.00 25.08 15.71
C ILE A 48 -9.15 25.81 17.05
N LEU A 49 -9.72 25.13 18.05
CA LEU A 49 -10.02 25.71 19.35
C LEU A 49 -8.76 26.09 20.14
N GLN A 50 -7.70 25.31 19.99
CA GLN A 50 -6.45 25.46 20.73
C GLN A 50 -5.34 26.14 19.93
N SER A 51 -5.67 26.76 18.79
CA SER A 51 -4.69 27.39 17.88
C SER A 51 -3.79 28.47 18.55
N ASN A 52 -4.26 29.09 19.64
CA ASN A 52 -3.51 30.09 20.40
C ASN A 52 -2.72 29.50 21.56
N ASN A 53 -2.82 28.21 21.81
CA ASN A 53 -2.12 27.57 22.93
C ASN A 53 -0.61 27.50 22.68
N ARG A 54 0.10 27.24 23.77
CA ARG A 54 1.55 27.05 23.73
C ARG A 54 1.89 25.57 23.70
N LEU A 55 2.87 25.23 22.89
CA LEU A 55 3.50 23.92 22.85
C LEU A 55 4.54 23.79 23.98
N SER A 56 4.73 22.60 24.50
CA SER A 56 5.86 22.30 25.33
C SER A 56 7.18 22.40 24.55
N GLU A 57 8.30 22.51 25.26
CA GLU A 57 9.61 22.49 24.62
C GLU A 57 9.84 21.18 23.83
N SER A 58 9.42 20.04 24.38
CA SER A 58 9.52 18.75 23.72
C SER A 58 8.70 18.68 22.44
N ASP A 59 7.53 19.32 22.40
CA ASP A 59 6.68 19.36 21.18
C ASP A 59 7.27 20.29 20.12
N LEU A 60 7.87 21.40 20.53
CA LEU A 60 8.61 22.26 19.59
C LEU A 60 9.82 21.55 18.99
N LEU A 61 10.57 20.82 19.80
CA LEU A 61 11.69 20.01 19.32
C LEU A 61 11.21 18.91 18.36
N TYR A 62 10.06 18.29 18.65
CA TYR A 62 9.45 17.30 17.77
C TYR A 62 9.06 17.91 16.41
N VAL A 63 8.35 19.05 16.40
CA VAL A 63 8.00 19.79 15.17
C VAL A 63 9.25 20.10 14.33
N ARG A 64 10.31 20.58 14.99
CA ARG A 64 11.59 20.89 14.36
C ARG A 64 12.26 19.65 13.76
N ASN A 65 12.28 18.55 14.49
CA ASN A 65 12.86 17.29 14.03
C ASN A 65 12.12 16.77 12.80
N VAL A 66 10.78 16.77 12.83
CA VAL A 66 9.97 16.37 11.67
C VAL A 66 10.26 17.25 10.45
N ALA A 67 10.29 18.58 10.63
CA ALA A 67 10.62 19.49 9.54
C ALA A 67 12.02 19.22 8.95
N HIS A 68 12.99 18.89 9.79
CA HIS A 68 14.35 18.55 9.34
C HIS A 68 14.37 17.24 8.55
N ARG A 69 13.69 16.19 9.03
CA ARG A 69 13.60 14.88 8.33
C ARG A 69 12.93 15.02 6.96
N LEU A 70 11.86 15.82 6.85
CA LEU A 70 11.20 16.14 5.59
C LEU A 70 12.15 16.83 4.59
N MET A 71 13.00 17.75 5.05
CA MET A 71 14.00 18.39 4.19
C MET A 71 15.09 17.44 3.73
N LEU A 72 15.28 16.32 4.42
CA LEU A 72 16.14 15.21 3.99
C LEU A 72 15.42 14.22 3.07
N ASN A 73 14.23 14.57 2.58
CA ASN A 73 13.34 13.77 1.73
C ASN A 73 12.79 12.51 2.39
N GLU A 74 12.83 12.38 3.71
CA GLU A 74 12.18 11.25 4.36
C GLU A 74 10.65 11.34 4.21
N PRO A 75 9.96 10.26 3.79
CA PRO A 75 8.51 10.27 3.62
C PRO A 75 7.78 10.65 4.90
N PHE A 76 6.80 11.54 4.79
CA PHE A 76 6.03 12.00 5.95
C PHE A 76 5.37 10.83 6.69
N GLN A 77 4.86 9.84 5.97
CA GLN A 77 4.25 8.64 6.54
C GLN A 77 5.24 7.84 7.41
N TYR A 78 6.50 7.72 6.98
CA TYR A 78 7.53 7.06 7.79
C TYR A 78 7.91 7.88 9.03
N ILE A 79 7.96 9.21 8.89
CA ILE A 79 8.24 10.10 10.02
C ILE A 79 7.14 9.99 11.08
N ILE A 80 5.87 9.96 10.64
CA ILE A 80 4.70 9.80 11.51
C ILE A 80 4.54 8.34 11.95
N GLY A 81 5.02 7.37 11.17
CA GLY A 81 4.92 5.95 11.44
C GLY A 81 3.55 5.35 11.15
N GLU A 82 2.69 6.05 10.41
CA GLU A 82 1.38 5.53 9.97
C GLU A 82 0.81 6.32 8.79
N THR A 83 -0.11 5.69 8.08
CA THR A 83 -0.96 6.33 7.06
C THR A 83 -2.41 5.86 7.22
N ILE A 84 -3.33 6.56 6.57
CA ILE A 84 -4.71 6.07 6.42
C ILE A 84 -4.79 5.33 5.09
N PHE A 85 -5.36 4.15 5.10
CA PHE A 85 -5.65 3.35 3.93
C PHE A 85 -7.00 2.65 4.13
N PHE A 86 -7.94 2.89 3.24
CA PHE A 86 -9.30 2.35 3.30
C PHE A 86 -9.96 2.53 4.69
N ASP A 87 -9.87 3.74 5.24
CA ASP A 87 -10.29 4.13 6.60
C ASP A 87 -9.53 3.47 7.77
N LEU A 88 -8.55 2.61 7.49
CA LEU A 88 -7.72 1.97 8.50
C LEU A 88 -6.44 2.78 8.78
N ARG A 89 -6.01 2.81 10.06
CA ARG A 89 -4.71 3.39 10.45
C ARG A 89 -3.62 2.33 10.33
N ILE A 90 -2.96 2.27 9.19
CA ILE A 90 -1.88 1.35 8.87
C ILE A 90 -0.55 1.92 9.37
N SER A 91 0.15 1.21 10.24
CA SER A 91 1.53 1.53 10.60
C SER A 91 2.43 1.31 9.40
N CYS A 92 3.34 2.24 9.14
CA CYS A 92 4.26 2.15 8.02
C CYS A 92 5.66 2.66 8.38
N ASP A 93 6.66 1.99 7.88
CA ASP A 93 8.07 2.33 7.94
C ASP A 93 8.81 1.70 6.74
N ASN A 94 10.12 1.80 6.70
CA ASN A 94 10.95 1.34 5.58
C ASN A 94 10.96 -0.18 5.32
N ARG A 95 10.20 -0.96 6.07
CA ARG A 95 10.04 -2.42 5.86
C ARG A 95 9.10 -2.74 4.70
N ALA A 96 8.19 -1.82 4.34
CA ALA A 96 7.22 -2.03 3.27
C ALA A 96 6.91 -0.74 2.50
N LEU A 97 6.41 -0.89 1.28
CA LEU A 97 5.89 0.21 0.47
C LEU A 97 4.81 0.99 1.24
N ILE A 98 4.83 2.31 1.16
CA ILE A 98 3.76 3.15 1.70
C ILE A 98 2.47 2.85 0.92
N PRO A 99 1.36 2.48 1.58
CA PRO A 99 0.08 2.26 0.92
C PRO A 99 -0.33 3.45 0.03
N ARG A 100 -0.72 3.17 -1.22
CA ARG A 100 -1.06 4.19 -2.21
C ARG A 100 -2.58 4.35 -2.35
N PRO A 101 -3.09 5.57 -2.63
CA PRO A 101 -4.52 5.79 -2.85
C PRO A 101 -5.10 4.94 -4.00
N GLU A 102 -4.33 4.73 -5.06
CA GLU A 102 -4.74 3.91 -6.20
C GLU A 102 -5.00 2.45 -5.80
N THR A 103 -4.26 1.95 -4.81
CA THR A 103 -4.46 0.60 -4.26
C THR A 103 -5.75 0.48 -3.45
N GLU A 104 -6.28 1.59 -2.88
CA GLU A 104 -7.62 1.60 -2.26
C GLU A 104 -8.72 1.32 -3.30
N GLU A 105 -8.53 1.80 -4.53
CA GLU A 105 -9.48 1.55 -5.62
C GLU A 105 -9.48 0.08 -6.06
N LEU A 106 -8.31 -0.58 -6.00
CA LEU A 106 -8.22 -2.03 -6.22
C LEU A 106 -9.01 -2.80 -5.14
N VAL A 107 -8.86 -2.42 -3.87
CA VAL A 107 -9.64 -3.01 -2.77
C VAL A 107 -11.14 -2.79 -2.99
N ALA A 108 -11.54 -1.56 -3.33
CA ALA A 108 -12.93 -1.25 -3.63
C ALA A 108 -13.48 -2.14 -4.75
N TRP A 109 -12.69 -2.36 -5.82
CA TRP A 109 -13.10 -3.23 -6.93
C TRP A 109 -13.26 -4.68 -6.51
N ILE A 110 -12.35 -5.22 -5.69
CA ILE A 110 -12.48 -6.58 -5.15
C ILE A 110 -13.78 -6.75 -4.36
N LEU A 111 -14.14 -5.74 -3.55
CA LEU A 111 -15.34 -5.77 -2.71
C LEU A 111 -16.65 -5.55 -3.49
N GLU A 112 -16.59 -4.80 -4.59
CA GLU A 112 -17.73 -4.58 -5.50
C GLU A 112 -17.97 -5.78 -6.43
N ASP A 113 -16.93 -6.57 -6.69
CA ASP A 113 -16.95 -7.65 -7.67
C ASP A 113 -17.45 -8.94 -7.04
N GLY A 114 -18.73 -9.17 -7.07
CA GLY A 114 -19.23 -10.48 -6.70
C GLY A 114 -20.72 -10.53 -6.46
N GLU A 115 -21.39 -11.39 -7.23
CA GLU A 115 -22.68 -11.97 -6.88
C GLU A 115 -22.52 -13.05 -5.79
N ASP A 116 -21.28 -13.58 -5.64
CA ASP A 116 -20.93 -14.66 -4.73
C ASP A 116 -20.20 -14.17 -3.49
N GLU A 117 -20.49 -14.78 -2.35
CA GLU A 117 -19.82 -14.54 -1.08
C GLU A 117 -18.32 -14.89 -1.17
N ILE A 118 -17.45 -13.93 -0.82
CA ILE A 118 -15.99 -14.14 -0.79
C ILE A 118 -15.62 -14.80 0.54
N LYS A 119 -15.28 -16.09 0.51
CA LYS A 119 -14.91 -16.88 1.72
C LYS A 119 -13.42 -16.98 1.93
N SER A 120 -12.64 -16.79 0.86
CA SER A 120 -11.19 -16.91 0.91
C SER A 120 -10.50 -15.90 -0.02
N LEU A 121 -9.48 -15.21 0.52
CA LEU A 121 -8.69 -14.23 -0.21
C LEU A 121 -7.19 -14.43 0.06
N LEU A 122 -6.39 -14.44 -1.00
CA LEU A 122 -4.93 -14.46 -0.94
C LEU A 122 -4.36 -13.14 -1.45
N ASP A 123 -3.59 -12.44 -0.61
CA ASP A 123 -2.82 -11.23 -0.95
C ASP A 123 -1.35 -11.59 -1.16
N ILE A 124 -0.85 -11.45 -2.38
CA ILE A 124 0.51 -11.82 -2.79
C ILE A 124 1.40 -10.57 -2.84
N GLY A 125 2.49 -10.58 -2.07
CA GLY A 125 3.35 -9.41 -1.89
C GLY A 125 2.69 -8.37 -0.99
N THR A 126 2.19 -8.83 0.16
CA THR A 126 1.30 -8.06 1.04
C THR A 126 1.92 -6.80 1.64
N GLY A 127 3.26 -6.72 1.73
CA GLY A 127 3.96 -5.59 2.31
C GLY A 127 3.51 -5.26 3.73
N SER A 128 2.90 -4.09 3.93
CA SER A 128 2.35 -3.67 5.23
C SER A 128 1.06 -4.40 5.64
N GLY A 129 0.52 -5.25 4.78
CA GLY A 129 -0.76 -5.92 4.97
C GLY A 129 -1.97 -5.07 4.59
N CYS A 130 -1.79 -3.92 3.95
CA CYS A 130 -2.86 -2.94 3.74
C CYS A 130 -4.03 -3.49 2.92
N ILE A 131 -3.80 -4.22 1.82
CA ILE A 131 -4.85 -4.85 1.01
C ILE A 131 -5.58 -5.92 1.81
N ALA A 132 -4.83 -6.87 2.37
CA ALA A 132 -5.37 -7.98 3.18
C ALA A 132 -6.24 -7.47 4.32
N LEU A 133 -5.76 -6.48 5.09
CA LEU A 133 -6.47 -5.91 6.23
C LEU A 133 -7.68 -5.10 5.81
N ALA A 134 -7.60 -4.34 4.72
CA ALA A 134 -8.74 -3.62 4.19
C ALA A 134 -9.86 -4.57 3.74
N CYS A 135 -9.51 -5.65 3.02
CA CYS A 135 -10.48 -6.69 2.67
C CYS A 135 -11.07 -7.37 3.93
N LYS A 136 -10.21 -7.75 4.89
CA LYS A 136 -10.67 -8.37 6.15
C LYS A 136 -11.61 -7.47 6.95
N SER A 137 -11.41 -6.16 6.93
CA SER A 137 -12.27 -5.20 7.63
C SER A 137 -13.69 -5.09 7.08
N LYS A 138 -13.92 -5.58 5.85
CA LYS A 138 -15.22 -5.54 5.16
C LYS A 138 -15.83 -6.92 4.95
N LEU A 139 -15.02 -7.97 5.09
CA LEU A 139 -15.39 -9.38 4.85
C LEU A 139 -15.15 -10.19 6.13
N ASP A 140 -16.01 -10.04 7.12
CA ASP A 140 -15.83 -10.61 8.47
C ASP A 140 -15.62 -12.13 8.45
N GLU A 141 -16.37 -12.86 7.64
CA GLU A 141 -16.30 -14.33 7.55
C GLU A 141 -15.22 -14.83 6.56
N CYS A 142 -14.57 -13.92 5.83
CA CYS A 142 -13.55 -14.29 4.86
C CYS A 142 -12.26 -14.72 5.56
N HIS A 143 -11.72 -15.88 5.14
CA HIS A 143 -10.38 -16.30 5.49
C HIS A 143 -9.37 -15.55 4.59
N VAL A 144 -8.62 -14.62 5.19
CA VAL A 144 -7.62 -13.84 4.48
C VAL A 144 -6.23 -14.35 4.81
N THR A 145 -5.49 -14.74 3.77
CA THR A 145 -4.06 -15.09 3.86
C THR A 145 -3.25 -14.03 3.10
N ALA A 146 -2.13 -13.66 3.67
CA ALA A 146 -1.22 -12.69 3.10
C ALA A 146 0.20 -13.28 3.06
N ILE A 147 0.83 -13.24 1.89
CA ILE A 147 2.18 -13.77 1.71
C ILE A 147 3.14 -12.67 1.28
N ASP A 148 4.39 -12.78 1.71
CA ASP A 148 5.50 -11.93 1.30
C ASP A 148 6.82 -12.69 1.45
N CYS A 149 7.80 -12.41 0.59
CA CYS A 149 9.14 -12.97 0.73
C CYS A 149 9.96 -12.27 1.83
N SER A 150 9.57 -11.07 2.24
CA SER A 150 10.23 -10.27 3.27
C SER A 150 9.66 -10.56 4.66
N LEU A 151 10.50 -11.13 5.52
CA LEU A 151 10.18 -11.30 6.95
C LEU A 151 9.89 -9.97 7.64
N ASP A 152 10.57 -8.89 7.25
CA ASP A 152 10.37 -7.56 7.82
C ASP A 152 9.02 -6.97 7.42
N ALA A 153 8.60 -7.15 6.17
CA ALA A 153 7.27 -6.77 5.70
C ALA A 153 6.17 -7.52 6.46
N LEU A 154 6.30 -8.83 6.61
CA LEU A 154 5.34 -9.66 7.38
C LEU A 154 5.32 -9.28 8.87
N ALA A 155 6.47 -8.92 9.45
CA ALA A 155 6.49 -8.41 10.82
C ALA A 155 5.70 -7.11 10.95
N LEU A 156 5.77 -6.21 9.95
CA LEU A 156 4.95 -4.99 9.90
C LEU A 156 3.47 -5.32 9.71
N ALA A 157 3.13 -6.22 8.79
CA ALA A 157 1.75 -6.67 8.56
C ALA A 157 1.15 -7.29 9.84
N LYS A 158 1.93 -8.05 10.60
CA LYS A 158 1.52 -8.60 11.89
C LYS A 158 1.20 -7.50 12.91
N VAL A 159 2.07 -6.50 13.04
CA VAL A 159 1.82 -5.33 13.91
C VAL A 159 0.50 -4.65 13.53
N ASN A 160 0.23 -4.50 12.23
CA ASN A 160 -1.00 -3.88 11.75
C ASN A 160 -2.24 -4.75 12.04
N SER A 161 -2.16 -6.05 11.81
CA SER A 161 -3.23 -7.01 12.12
C SER A 161 -3.60 -6.98 13.61
N GLU A 162 -2.60 -7.03 14.48
CA GLU A 162 -2.79 -6.98 15.94
C GLU A 162 -3.39 -5.63 16.40
N LYS A 163 -2.83 -4.51 15.91
CA LYS A 163 -3.28 -3.14 16.23
C LYS A 163 -4.73 -2.90 15.84
N LEU A 164 -5.16 -3.45 14.69
CA LEU A 164 -6.51 -3.28 14.16
C LEU A 164 -7.49 -4.35 14.65
N SER A 165 -7.00 -5.38 15.35
CA SER A 165 -7.78 -6.55 15.74
C SER A 165 -8.45 -7.25 14.54
N LEU A 166 -7.75 -7.29 13.40
CA LEU A 166 -8.17 -7.93 12.15
C LEU A 166 -7.27 -9.15 11.91
N PRO A 167 -7.67 -10.36 12.34
CA PRO A 167 -6.83 -11.55 12.20
C PRO A 167 -6.72 -11.97 10.73
N ILE A 168 -5.48 -12.08 10.24
CA ILE A 168 -5.12 -12.61 8.93
C ILE A 168 -4.01 -13.67 9.09
N SER A 169 -3.96 -14.65 8.18
CA SER A 169 -2.86 -15.61 8.13
C SER A 169 -1.67 -15.02 7.39
N LEU A 170 -0.49 -15.05 8.01
CA LEU A 170 0.75 -14.50 7.44
C LEU A 170 1.72 -15.64 7.15
N ILE A 171 2.19 -15.72 5.90
CA ILE A 171 3.08 -16.79 5.43
C ILE A 171 4.28 -16.19 4.73
N VAL A 172 5.48 -16.60 5.14
CA VAL A 172 6.72 -16.27 4.42
C VAL A 172 6.78 -17.13 3.17
N PHE A 173 6.71 -16.49 2.00
CA PHE A 173 6.74 -17.21 0.75
C PHE A 173 7.31 -16.35 -0.38
N ASP A 174 8.31 -16.87 -1.09
CA ASP A 174 8.79 -16.27 -2.34
C ASP A 174 7.96 -16.83 -3.50
N ILE A 175 7.24 -15.97 -4.21
CA ILE A 175 6.40 -16.36 -5.35
C ILE A 175 7.22 -17.05 -6.46
N PHE A 176 8.52 -16.83 -6.52
CA PHE A 176 9.43 -17.51 -7.46
C PHE A 176 9.92 -18.87 -6.98
N SER A 177 9.55 -19.31 -5.77
CA SER A 177 9.83 -20.68 -5.33
C SER A 177 9.16 -21.70 -6.23
N ASP A 178 9.84 -22.81 -6.51
CA ASP A 178 9.26 -23.96 -7.21
C ASP A 178 8.45 -24.85 -6.26
N ASP A 179 8.68 -24.71 -4.96
CA ASP A 179 7.95 -25.44 -3.93
C ASP A 179 6.68 -24.70 -3.56
N LEU A 180 5.56 -25.10 -4.14
CA LEU A 180 4.22 -24.55 -3.87
C LEU A 180 3.45 -25.32 -2.79
N GLU A 181 4.02 -26.38 -2.21
CA GLU A 181 3.32 -27.27 -1.28
C GLU A 181 2.61 -26.50 -0.16
N LEU A 182 3.29 -25.48 0.39
CA LEU A 182 2.76 -24.64 1.46
C LEU A 182 1.48 -23.88 1.05
N LEU A 183 1.37 -23.44 -0.20
CA LEU A 183 0.19 -22.78 -0.73
C LEU A 183 -0.86 -23.77 -1.23
N GLU A 184 -0.43 -24.91 -1.78
CA GLU A 184 -1.33 -25.96 -2.27
C GLU A 184 -2.18 -26.59 -1.17
N HIS A 185 -1.67 -26.69 0.04
CA HIS A 185 -2.45 -27.14 1.20
C HIS A 185 -3.60 -26.18 1.56
N GLN A 186 -3.52 -24.92 1.09
CA GLN A 186 -4.53 -23.89 1.30
C GLN A 186 -5.26 -23.50 0.00
N ARG A 187 -5.20 -24.33 -1.06
CA ARG A 187 -5.86 -24.05 -2.35
C ARG A 187 -7.37 -23.91 -2.23
N GLY A 188 -7.95 -23.26 -3.22
CA GLY A 188 -9.39 -22.99 -3.25
C GLY A 188 -9.71 -21.55 -2.87
N TRP A 189 -8.95 -20.61 -3.45
CA TRP A 189 -9.15 -19.18 -3.21
C TRP A 189 -10.26 -18.62 -4.11
N ASP A 190 -11.17 -17.83 -3.53
CA ASP A 190 -12.21 -17.12 -4.29
C ASP A 190 -11.65 -15.85 -4.94
N ARG A 191 -10.67 -15.24 -4.30
CA ARG A 191 -9.95 -14.06 -4.82
C ARG A 191 -8.46 -14.21 -4.54
N ILE A 192 -7.67 -13.89 -5.56
CA ILE A 192 -6.23 -13.65 -5.42
C ILE A 192 -5.98 -12.21 -5.85
N VAL A 193 -5.20 -11.48 -5.07
CA VAL A 193 -4.84 -10.09 -5.36
C VAL A 193 -3.35 -9.88 -5.22
N SER A 194 -2.78 -8.99 -6.03
CA SER A 194 -1.40 -8.53 -5.87
C SER A 194 -1.23 -7.11 -6.39
N ASN A 195 -0.44 -6.33 -5.67
CA ASN A 195 0.22 -5.12 -6.18
C ASN A 195 1.73 -5.42 -6.28
N PRO A 196 2.17 -6.11 -7.34
CA PRO A 196 3.56 -6.53 -7.47
C PRO A 196 4.46 -5.36 -7.89
N PRO A 197 5.78 -5.45 -7.72
CA PRO A 197 6.71 -4.50 -8.29
C PRO A 197 6.54 -4.42 -9.82
N TYR A 198 6.52 -3.18 -10.35
CA TYR A 198 6.30 -2.95 -11.78
C TYR A 198 7.08 -1.77 -12.38
N ILE A 199 7.94 -1.11 -11.60
CA ILE A 199 8.75 0.01 -12.07
C ILE A 199 10.04 -0.55 -12.68
N LEU A 200 10.37 -0.12 -13.90
CA LEU A 200 11.62 -0.52 -14.53
C LEU A 200 12.82 0.11 -13.82
N GLU A 201 13.91 -0.61 -13.67
CA GLU A 201 15.14 -0.05 -13.04
C GLU A 201 15.62 1.22 -13.75
N GLN A 202 15.46 1.32 -15.08
CA GLN A 202 15.83 2.52 -15.86
C GLN A 202 14.96 3.74 -15.53
N GLU A 203 13.75 3.57 -14.99
CA GLU A 203 12.85 4.66 -14.61
C GLU A 203 13.27 5.31 -13.28
N SER A 204 14.19 4.69 -12.54
CA SER A 204 14.65 5.16 -11.23
C SER A 204 15.14 6.61 -11.26
N SER A 205 15.80 7.04 -12.33
CA SER A 205 16.33 8.41 -12.47
C SER A 205 15.26 9.50 -12.51
N SER A 206 14.02 9.16 -12.86
CA SER A 206 12.86 10.07 -12.93
C SER A 206 12.01 10.08 -11.66
N MET A 207 12.28 9.18 -10.73
CA MET A 207 11.48 9.04 -9.51
C MET A 207 11.84 10.08 -8.46
N ALA A 208 10.87 10.36 -7.59
CA ALA A 208 11.08 11.26 -6.47
C ALA A 208 12.06 10.66 -5.45
N LYS A 209 12.96 11.48 -4.90
CA LYS A 209 13.99 11.04 -3.97
C LYS A 209 13.45 10.38 -2.70
N ASN A 210 12.33 10.84 -2.20
CA ASN A 210 11.68 10.23 -1.03
C ASN A 210 11.29 8.77 -1.25
N VAL A 211 10.98 8.37 -2.49
CA VAL A 211 10.69 6.98 -2.85
C VAL A 211 12.00 6.20 -2.98
N LEU A 212 12.95 6.72 -3.79
CA LEU A 212 14.21 6.03 -4.10
C LEU A 212 15.09 5.76 -2.88
N ASP A 213 15.17 6.74 -1.97
CA ASP A 213 16.13 6.72 -0.88
C ASP A 213 15.59 6.00 0.36
N PHE A 214 14.25 5.82 0.47
CA PHE A 214 13.62 5.35 1.69
C PHE A 214 12.73 4.13 1.52
N GLU A 215 12.04 3.96 0.40
CA GLU A 215 11.16 2.82 0.20
C GLU A 215 11.93 1.58 -0.27
N PRO A 216 11.50 0.37 0.11
CA PRO A 216 12.26 -0.85 -0.20
C PRO A 216 12.31 -1.12 -1.71
N ARG A 217 13.50 -1.20 -2.27
CA ARG A 217 13.72 -1.45 -3.72
C ARG A 217 13.03 -2.71 -4.22
N LEU A 218 12.95 -3.75 -3.37
CA LEU A 218 12.28 -5.01 -3.68
C LEU A 218 10.80 -4.82 -4.00
N ALA A 219 10.14 -3.85 -3.38
CA ALA A 219 8.72 -3.54 -3.59
C ALA A 219 8.47 -2.63 -4.80
N LEU A 220 9.51 -2.09 -5.43
CA LEU A 220 9.37 -1.10 -6.50
C LEU A 220 9.78 -1.65 -7.86
N PHE A 221 10.94 -2.30 -7.96
CA PHE A 221 11.65 -2.48 -9.22
C PHE A 221 11.54 -3.87 -9.81
N VAL A 222 11.47 -3.88 -11.14
CA VAL A 222 11.62 -5.07 -11.97
C VAL A 222 12.77 -4.86 -12.97
N PRO A 223 13.45 -5.96 -13.41
CA PRO A 223 14.44 -5.89 -14.46
C PRO A 223 13.89 -5.32 -15.76
N ASN A 224 14.68 -4.51 -16.47
CA ASN A 224 14.26 -3.88 -17.73
C ASN A 224 13.94 -4.89 -18.84
N ASP A 225 14.61 -6.04 -18.85
CA ASP A 225 14.47 -7.10 -19.82
C ASP A 225 13.29 -8.08 -19.52
N ASN A 226 12.73 -8.01 -18.31
CA ASN A 226 11.60 -8.85 -17.92
C ASN A 226 10.59 -8.10 -17.03
N PRO A 227 9.88 -7.09 -17.58
CA PRO A 227 8.97 -6.25 -16.82
C PRO A 227 7.73 -6.97 -16.30
N LEU A 228 7.34 -8.07 -16.96
CA LEU A 228 6.12 -8.81 -16.63
C LEU A 228 6.39 -10.03 -15.73
N ARG A 229 7.60 -10.21 -15.22
CA ARG A 229 8.00 -11.42 -14.49
C ARG A 229 7.08 -11.79 -13.33
N PHE A 230 6.66 -10.81 -12.53
CA PHE A 230 5.77 -11.05 -11.39
C PHE A 230 4.37 -11.44 -11.87
N TYR A 231 3.81 -10.70 -12.83
CA TYR A 231 2.49 -11.01 -13.39
C TYR A 231 2.46 -12.42 -13.98
N ASN A 232 3.47 -12.76 -14.80
CA ASN A 232 3.58 -14.09 -15.40
C ASN A 232 3.61 -15.17 -14.31
N ARG A 233 4.48 -15.05 -13.31
CA ARG A 233 4.62 -16.05 -12.25
C ARG A 233 3.38 -16.15 -11.38
N ILE A 234 2.78 -15.02 -10.99
CA ILE A 234 1.57 -15.02 -10.17
C ILE A 234 0.42 -15.67 -10.93
N MET A 235 0.26 -15.44 -12.23
CA MET A 235 -0.75 -16.10 -13.05
C MET A 235 -0.54 -17.61 -13.09
N ASP A 236 0.73 -18.07 -13.24
CA ASP A 236 1.06 -19.52 -13.22
C ASP A 236 0.65 -20.17 -11.90
N VAL A 237 0.89 -19.50 -10.80
CA VAL A 237 0.50 -19.99 -9.47
C VAL A 237 -1.01 -19.90 -9.27
N ALA A 238 -1.61 -18.77 -9.65
CA ALA A 238 -3.03 -18.51 -9.41
C ALA A 238 -3.94 -19.50 -10.14
N ILE A 239 -3.56 -19.96 -11.35
CA ILE A 239 -4.38 -20.92 -12.11
C ILE A 239 -4.55 -22.26 -11.37
N HIS A 240 -3.59 -22.63 -10.51
CA HIS A 240 -3.65 -23.83 -9.69
C HIS A 240 -4.37 -23.59 -8.35
N LEU A 241 -4.24 -22.39 -7.79
CA LEU A 241 -4.73 -22.06 -6.46
C LEU A 241 -6.17 -21.54 -6.44
N LEU A 242 -6.63 -20.83 -7.47
CA LEU A 242 -7.99 -20.32 -7.56
C LEU A 242 -9.04 -21.42 -7.63
N ASN A 243 -10.18 -21.21 -7.04
CA ASN A 243 -11.40 -21.96 -7.29
C ASN A 243 -11.83 -21.78 -8.76
N GLU A 244 -12.68 -22.67 -9.27
CA GLU A 244 -13.36 -22.44 -10.56
C GLU A 244 -14.21 -21.18 -10.48
N ASN A 245 -14.21 -20.38 -11.55
CA ASN A 245 -14.91 -19.12 -11.62
C ASN A 245 -14.39 -18.00 -10.69
N ALA A 246 -13.33 -18.24 -9.94
CA ALA A 246 -12.70 -17.24 -9.08
C ALA A 246 -11.85 -16.23 -9.88
N TYR A 247 -11.48 -15.13 -9.26
CA TYR A 247 -10.81 -14.02 -9.93
C TYR A 247 -9.42 -13.74 -9.38
N LEU A 248 -8.53 -13.36 -10.32
CA LEU A 248 -7.21 -12.77 -10.04
C LEU A 248 -7.27 -11.27 -10.33
N PHE A 249 -6.80 -10.47 -9.37
CA PHE A 249 -6.74 -9.01 -9.45
C PHE A 249 -5.31 -8.53 -9.37
N PHE A 250 -4.96 -7.53 -10.20
CA PHE A 250 -3.67 -6.85 -10.13
C PHE A 250 -3.81 -5.33 -10.14
N GLU A 251 -2.93 -4.66 -9.37
CA GLU A 251 -2.49 -3.32 -9.72
C GLU A 251 -1.42 -3.40 -10.82
N ILE A 252 -1.45 -2.48 -11.80
CA ILE A 252 -0.57 -2.54 -12.96
C ILE A 252 0.02 -1.18 -13.32
N ASN A 253 1.16 -1.21 -14.01
CA ASN A 253 1.64 -0.05 -14.76
C ASN A 253 0.83 0.10 -16.05
N GLU A 254 0.26 1.30 -16.30
CA GLU A 254 -0.55 1.57 -17.51
C GLU A 254 0.16 1.24 -18.81
N GLY A 255 1.49 1.40 -18.85
CA GLY A 255 2.32 1.10 -20.02
C GLY A 255 2.33 -0.38 -20.42
N PHE A 256 2.00 -1.27 -19.49
CA PHE A 256 1.97 -2.73 -19.71
C PHE A 256 0.56 -3.32 -19.79
N ALA A 257 -0.49 -2.50 -19.72
CA ALA A 257 -1.87 -2.99 -19.67
C ALA A 257 -2.22 -3.97 -20.81
N ALA A 258 -1.86 -3.64 -22.06
CA ALA A 258 -2.11 -4.52 -23.21
C ALA A 258 -1.31 -5.83 -23.13
N ALA A 259 -0.03 -5.75 -22.73
CA ALA A 259 0.81 -6.95 -22.62
C ALA A 259 0.35 -7.87 -21.48
N ILE A 260 -0.12 -7.31 -20.35
CA ILE A 260 -0.69 -8.09 -19.23
C ILE A 260 -2.02 -8.74 -19.67
N SER A 261 -2.87 -8.02 -20.42
CA SER A 261 -4.11 -8.59 -20.97
C SER A 261 -3.82 -9.77 -21.89
N SER A 262 -2.87 -9.63 -22.84
CA SER A 262 -2.45 -10.74 -23.71
C SER A 262 -1.89 -11.92 -22.91
N LEU A 263 -1.13 -11.66 -21.85
CA LEU A 263 -0.60 -12.71 -20.97
C LEU A 263 -1.72 -13.49 -20.27
N PHE A 264 -2.79 -12.82 -19.83
CA PHE A 264 -3.97 -13.49 -19.29
C PHE A 264 -4.65 -14.38 -20.31
N GLU A 265 -4.82 -13.89 -21.56
CA GLU A 265 -5.39 -14.66 -22.67
C GLU A 265 -4.55 -15.92 -22.98
N GLU A 266 -3.22 -15.78 -23.09
CA GLU A 266 -2.29 -16.87 -23.35
C GLU A 266 -2.36 -17.96 -22.25
N LYS A 267 -2.59 -17.57 -20.99
CA LYS A 267 -2.74 -18.50 -19.88
C LYS A 267 -4.17 -19.05 -19.73
N GLY A 268 -5.07 -18.67 -20.60
CA GLY A 268 -6.43 -19.18 -20.67
C GLY A 268 -7.41 -18.54 -19.69
N PHE A 269 -7.06 -17.45 -19.02
CA PHE A 269 -8.01 -16.68 -18.24
C PHE A 269 -9.08 -16.05 -19.14
N ILE A 270 -10.28 -15.87 -18.62
CA ILE A 270 -11.43 -15.30 -19.31
C ILE A 270 -11.96 -14.06 -18.59
N ASN A 271 -12.88 -13.34 -19.22
CA ASN A 271 -13.50 -12.14 -18.63
C ASN A 271 -12.45 -11.14 -18.11
N ILE A 272 -11.50 -10.82 -18.98
CA ILE A 272 -10.42 -9.87 -18.66
C ILE A 272 -10.99 -8.45 -18.69
N GLU A 273 -10.89 -7.75 -17.59
CA GLU A 273 -11.39 -6.39 -17.45
C GLU A 273 -10.28 -5.45 -16.95
N LEU A 274 -10.17 -4.29 -17.61
CA LEU A 274 -9.29 -3.20 -17.20
C LEU A 274 -10.09 -2.09 -16.52
N ARG A 275 -9.55 -1.54 -15.42
CA ARG A 275 -10.16 -0.40 -14.72
C ARG A 275 -9.17 0.76 -14.62
N LYS A 276 -9.70 1.98 -14.78
CA LYS A 276 -8.94 3.21 -14.60
C LYS A 276 -9.07 3.69 -13.15
N ASP A 277 -7.98 4.31 -12.67
CA ASP A 277 -8.00 5.07 -11.43
C ASP A 277 -8.76 6.40 -11.57
N LEU A 278 -8.99 7.09 -10.46
CA LEU A 278 -9.66 8.40 -10.42
C LEU A 278 -8.92 9.49 -11.22
N GLN A 279 -7.64 9.26 -11.57
CA GLN A 279 -6.85 10.15 -12.43
C GLN A 279 -7.01 9.80 -13.92
N GLY A 280 -7.76 8.75 -14.26
CA GLY A 280 -8.03 8.30 -15.62
C GLY A 280 -6.98 7.38 -16.24
N LYS A 281 -5.99 6.92 -15.46
CA LYS A 281 -4.96 5.99 -15.90
C LYS A 281 -5.42 4.54 -15.70
N VAL A 282 -5.13 3.67 -16.65
CA VAL A 282 -5.37 2.23 -16.48
C VAL A 282 -4.44 1.70 -15.40
N ARG A 283 -5.01 1.33 -14.25
CA ARG A 283 -4.24 0.99 -13.06
C ARG A 283 -4.56 -0.39 -12.50
N MET A 284 -5.65 -0.99 -12.92
CA MET A 284 -6.09 -2.27 -12.38
C MET A 284 -6.55 -3.19 -13.50
N ILE A 285 -6.35 -4.47 -13.31
CA ILE A 285 -6.84 -5.53 -14.20
C ILE A 285 -7.34 -6.70 -13.35
N LYS A 286 -8.43 -7.31 -13.77
CA LYS A 286 -8.87 -8.62 -13.25
C LYS A 286 -9.13 -9.59 -14.37
N ALA A 287 -9.05 -10.86 -14.04
CA ALA A 287 -9.45 -11.93 -14.94
C ALA A 287 -9.98 -13.11 -14.15
N LYS A 288 -10.86 -13.87 -14.78
CA LYS A 288 -11.54 -15.03 -14.21
C LYS A 288 -10.80 -16.31 -14.58
N LYS A 289 -10.59 -17.22 -13.63
CA LYS A 289 -10.10 -18.56 -13.92
C LYS A 289 -11.13 -19.31 -14.78
N PRO A 290 -10.71 -19.95 -15.88
CA PRO A 290 -11.62 -20.76 -16.69
C PRO A 290 -12.04 -22.03 -15.96
N ILE A 291 -13.16 -22.59 -16.38
CA ILE A 291 -13.54 -23.95 -16.01
C ILE A 291 -12.80 -24.89 -16.94
N PHE A 292 -11.91 -25.70 -16.40
CA PHE A 292 -11.32 -26.80 -17.15
C PHE A 292 -12.33 -27.96 -17.14
N ASN A 293 -13.02 -28.17 -18.26
CA ASN A 293 -13.77 -29.40 -18.45
C ASN A 293 -12.77 -30.56 -18.46
N ALA A 294 -12.86 -31.43 -17.45
CA ALA A 294 -12.04 -32.62 -17.29
C ALA A 294 -12.30 -33.66 -18.41
#